data_3d73bc601b4713dafe6c83a5991b725e
#
_entry.id   3d73bc601b4713dafe6c83a5991b725e
#
_cell.length_a   1.000
_cell.length_b   1.000
_cell.length_c   1.000
_cell.angle_alpha   90.00
_cell.angle_beta   90.00
_cell.angle_gamma   90.00
#
_symmetry.space_group_name_H-M   'P 1'
#
loop_
_entity.id
_entity.type
_entity.pdbx_description
1 polymer ?
#
loop_
_entity_poly.entity_id
_entity_poly.type
_entity_poly.pdbx_seq_one_letter_code
_entity_poly.pdbx_strand_id
1 'polypeptide(L)' 'MSDITTLKNAIIEQATQEGQAMLASASAQIEADFQTQKQNS' A
#
# COMPACT_ATOMS: atom_id res chain seq x y z
N MET A 1 0.78 -11.44 -28.29
CA MET A 1 -0.05 -11.23 -28.45
C MET A 1 -1.09 -11.66 -27.70
N SER A 2 -1.09 -12.02 -26.58
CA SER A 2 -2.15 -12.47 -25.99
C SER A 2 -2.78 -11.47 -25.07
N ASP A 3 -4.07 -11.27 -25.24
CA ASP A 3 -4.86 -10.41 -24.39
C ASP A 3 -4.87 -10.95 -22.96
N ILE A 4 -4.70 -12.26 -22.82
CA ILE A 4 -4.68 -12.88 -21.50
C ILE A 4 -3.44 -12.43 -20.71
N THR A 5 -2.30 -12.36 -21.37
CA THR A 5 -1.09 -11.91 -20.71
C THR A 5 -1.20 -10.44 -20.31
N THR A 6 -1.76 -9.61 -21.18
CA THR A 6 -1.96 -8.20 -20.90
C THR A 6 -2.92 -8.03 -19.72
N LEU A 7 -4.01 -8.78 -19.71
CA LEU A 7 -4.99 -8.72 -18.65
C LEU A 7 -4.37 -9.18 -17.32
N LYS A 8 -3.63 -10.27 -17.37
CA LYS A 8 -2.97 -10.79 -16.18
C LYS A 8 -2.01 -9.76 -15.59
N ASN A 9 -1.20 -9.13 -16.45
CA ASN A 9 -0.25 -8.15 -15.99
C ASN A 9 -0.93 -6.93 -15.40
N ALA A 10 -2.06 -6.52 -15.98
CA ALA A 10 -2.82 -5.38 -15.48
C ALA A 10 -3.38 -5.68 -14.08
N ILE A 11 -3.86 -6.90 -13.86
CA ILE A 11 -4.40 -7.29 -12.56
C ILE A 11 -3.29 -7.32 -11.52
N ILE A 12 -2.15 -7.88 -11.87
CA ILE A 12 -1.02 -7.95 -10.94
C ILE A 12 -0.54 -6.55 -10.59
N GLU A 13 -0.47 -5.66 -11.57
CA GLU A 13 -0.03 -4.30 -11.34
C GLU A 13 -0.99 -3.56 -10.43
N GLN A 14 -2.29 -3.72 -10.66
CA GLN A 14 -3.28 -3.08 -9.82
C GLN A 14 -3.20 -3.60 -8.38
N ALA A 15 -3.08 -4.90 -8.21
CA ALA A 15 -2.96 -5.49 -6.88
C ALA A 15 -1.71 -5.01 -6.16
N THR A 16 -0.61 -4.87 -6.91
CA THR A 16 0.63 -4.38 -6.34
C THR A 16 0.49 -2.94 -5.86
N GLN A 17 -0.16 -2.10 -6.67
CA GLN A 17 -0.38 -0.70 -6.30
C GLN A 17 -1.27 -0.59 -5.07
N GLU A 18 -2.32 -1.40 -5.01
CA GLU A 18 -3.21 -1.39 -3.86
C GLU A 18 -2.50 -1.86 -2.60
N GLY A 19 -1.66 -2.88 -2.74
CA GLY A 19 -0.88 -3.36 -1.60
C GLY A 19 0.09 -2.32 -1.09
N GLN A 20 0.75 -1.62 -2.01
CA GLN A 20 1.69 -0.57 -1.64
C GLN A 20 0.97 0.60 -0.98
N ALA A 21 -0.21 0.96 -1.47
CA ALA A 21 -0.98 2.04 -0.87
C ALA A 21 -1.42 1.68 0.54
N MET A 22 -1.82 0.44 0.73
CA MET A 22 -2.24 -0.03 2.05
C MET A 22 -1.07 -0.02 3.02
N LEU A 23 0.09 -0.48 2.56
CA LEU A 23 1.28 -0.50 3.40
C LEU A 23 1.71 0.93 3.77
N ALA A 24 1.65 1.85 2.82
CA ALA A 24 2.01 3.24 3.07
C ALA A 24 1.06 3.88 4.07
N SER A 25 -0.23 3.57 3.96
CA SER A 25 -1.22 4.09 4.89
C SER A 25 -1.00 3.54 6.30
N ALA A 26 -0.73 2.25 6.42
CA ALA A 26 -0.46 1.64 7.70
C ALA A 26 0.79 2.21 8.35
N SER A 27 1.83 2.41 7.54
CA SER A 27 3.08 2.98 8.02
C SER A 27 2.87 4.40 8.53
N ALA A 28 2.07 5.20 7.81
CA ALA A 28 1.79 6.56 8.21
C ALA A 28 1.00 6.60 9.52
N GLN A 29 0.07 5.65 9.71
CA GLN A 29 -0.69 5.59 10.94
C GLN A 29 0.18 5.21 12.13
N ILE A 30 1.06 4.25 11.94
CA ILE A 30 1.98 3.83 13.00
C ILE A 30 2.86 4.99 13.41
N GLU A 31 3.36 5.73 12.44
CA GLU A 31 4.22 6.87 12.71
C GLU A 31 3.46 7.97 13.44
N ALA A 32 2.22 8.22 13.04
CA ALA A 32 1.39 9.22 13.70
C ALA A 32 1.10 8.83 15.15
N ASP A 33 0.81 7.54 15.39
CA ASP A 33 0.57 7.05 16.74
C ASP A 33 1.81 7.18 17.61
N PHE A 34 2.96 6.88 17.03
CA PHE A 34 4.23 6.99 17.74
C PHE A 34 4.48 8.44 18.17
N GLN A 35 4.24 9.38 17.26
CA GLN A 35 4.42 10.79 17.56
C GLN A 35 3.46 11.25 18.67
N THR A 36 2.23 10.79 18.61
CA THR A 36 1.25 11.14 19.62
C THR A 36 1.65 10.63 20.99
N GLN A 37 2.10 9.38 21.06
CA GLN A 37 2.55 8.82 22.34
C GLN A 37 3.76 9.55 22.89
N LYS A 38 4.66 9.93 22.02
CA LYS A 38 5.86 10.63 22.42
C LYS A 38 5.51 12.00 23.00
N GLN A 39 4.52 12.66 22.44
CA GLN A 39 4.10 13.96 22.92
C GLN A 39 3.36 13.87 24.25
N ASN A 40 2.65 12.77 24.47
CA ASN A 40 1.86 12.60 25.68
C ASN A 40 2.68 12.10 26.86
N SER A 41 3.83 11.61 26.61
CA SER A 41 4.66 11.14 27.69
C SER A 41 5.68 12.19 28.09
#